data_b50429d31614143112be9f7bc23d5c70
#
_entry.id   b50429d31614143112be9f7bc23d5c70
#
_cell.length_a   1.000
_cell.length_b   1.000
_cell.length_c   1.000
_cell.angle_alpha   90.00
_cell.angle_beta   90.00
_cell.angle_gamma   90.00
#
_symmetry.space_group_name_H-M   'P 1'
#
loop_
_entity.id
_entity.type
_entity.pdbx_description
1 polymer ?
#
loop_
_entity_poly.entity_id
_entity_poly.type
_entity_poly.pdbx_seq_one_letter_code
_entity_poly.pdbx_strand_id
1 'polypeptide(L)'
;MFHLKIYLVFFFLVSSLFSQNFINQTILFDGNEREYELYIPSSYSENSLSPLMFNFHGGSDFTYDQIQQSDMRDLADENNFILVYPQAHPDPNDGGSTNWIHKGDTDHDDIYFIDVLISELSAQYQIDLERVYACGYSLGGEFVYELLCRLSNKIAAGVVVARTMGQYQYETCSPQHPTPIMTILGTEDFYEGIEYMGEVIYISADETHQFWTEYNNTNYNPIEIEISDVNTNDGSTVTKRLWENGDACVSVVEYRVNGGGHEWPGYNGNMDINSDNEIWEFVSAFNVDGLISDCNLSLTNEEQNSIISPNPTRSIITINNLSDKSILNIIDLKGNIILESTIETGKSQLNISEYSPGIYILKIGGYSTKIIKK
;
A
#
# COMPACT_ATOMS: atom_id res chain seq x y z
N MET A 1 18.92 -69.90 -25.10
CA MET A 1 18.03 -68.82 -25.55
C MET A 1 17.40 -68.23 -24.30
N PHE A 2 18.03 -67.19 -23.69
CA PHE A 2 17.57 -66.58 -22.48
C PHE A 2 16.66 -65.40 -22.86
N HIS A 3 15.41 -65.43 -22.43
CA HIS A 3 14.47 -64.31 -22.55
C HIS A 3 14.64 -63.34 -21.39
N LEU A 4 15.23 -62.17 -21.66
CA LEU A 4 15.31 -61.08 -20.72
C LEU A 4 13.92 -60.35 -20.68
N LYS A 5 13.20 -60.49 -19.56
CA LYS A 5 11.98 -59.69 -19.31
C LYS A 5 12.36 -58.35 -18.74
N ILE A 6 12.23 -57.29 -19.56
CA ILE A 6 12.37 -55.91 -19.11
C ILE A 6 11.06 -55.51 -18.45
N TYR A 7 11.10 -55.25 -17.13
CA TYR A 7 9.99 -54.61 -16.39
C TYR A 7 10.18 -53.08 -16.47
N LEU A 8 9.31 -52.43 -17.24
CA LEU A 8 9.20 -50.97 -17.23
C LEU A 8 8.46 -50.58 -15.95
N VAL A 9 9.19 -50.01 -14.99
CA VAL A 9 8.59 -49.36 -13.80
C VAL A 9 8.21 -47.96 -14.19
N PHE A 10 6.91 -47.72 -14.38
CA PHE A 10 6.36 -46.37 -14.53
C PHE A 10 6.33 -45.72 -13.14
N PHE A 11 7.25 -44.80 -12.87
CA PHE A 11 7.12 -43.86 -11.78
C PHE A 11 6.03 -42.85 -12.14
N PHE A 12 4.83 -43.04 -11.64
CA PHE A 12 3.82 -41.98 -11.57
C PHE A 12 4.30 -40.96 -10.53
N LEU A 13 4.87 -39.85 -10.98
CA LEU A 13 4.93 -38.62 -10.19
C LEU A 13 3.47 -38.15 -10.01
N VAL A 14 2.87 -38.56 -8.92
CA VAL A 14 1.65 -37.92 -8.42
C VAL A 14 2.10 -36.58 -7.87
N SER A 15 2.08 -35.51 -8.70
CA SER A 15 2.02 -34.17 -8.21
C SER A 15 0.68 -34.05 -7.48
N SER A 16 0.70 -34.16 -6.16
CA SER A 16 -0.41 -33.77 -5.30
C SER A 16 -0.65 -32.29 -5.57
N LEU A 17 -1.67 -31.98 -6.35
CA LEU A 17 -2.33 -30.68 -6.35
C LEU A 17 -2.97 -30.53 -4.96
N PHE A 18 -2.19 -30.10 -3.97
CA PHE A 18 -2.76 -29.57 -2.76
C PHE A 18 -3.35 -28.21 -3.15
N SER A 19 -4.65 -28.12 -3.25
CA SER A 19 -5.35 -26.86 -3.04
C SER A 19 -4.91 -26.41 -1.67
N GLN A 20 -4.07 -25.37 -1.60
CA GLN A 20 -3.67 -24.81 -0.31
C GLN A 20 -4.90 -24.14 0.29
N ASN A 21 -5.38 -24.68 1.39
CA ASN A 21 -6.47 -24.10 2.18
C ASN A 21 -5.88 -23.30 3.32
N PHE A 22 -6.64 -22.38 3.87
CA PHE A 22 -6.32 -21.78 5.16
C PHE A 22 -6.12 -22.86 6.22
N ILE A 23 -5.15 -22.61 7.10
CA ILE A 23 -4.84 -23.46 8.25
C ILE A 23 -5.37 -22.71 9.49
N ASN A 24 -6.46 -23.22 10.07
CA ASN A 24 -6.94 -22.71 11.35
C ASN A 24 -5.89 -23.02 12.42
N GLN A 25 -5.44 -22.00 13.13
CA GLN A 25 -4.40 -22.07 14.16
C GLN A 25 -4.84 -21.36 15.43
N THR A 26 -4.26 -21.77 16.54
CA THR A 26 -4.42 -21.09 17.83
C THR A 26 -3.06 -20.78 18.45
N ILE A 27 -3.01 -19.69 19.21
CA ILE A 27 -1.88 -19.32 20.04
C ILE A 27 -2.37 -18.98 21.45
N LEU A 28 -1.65 -19.39 22.48
CA LEU A 28 -1.96 -19.00 23.83
C LEU A 28 -1.43 -17.57 24.08
N PHE A 29 -2.34 -16.64 24.34
CA PHE A 29 -2.02 -15.25 24.67
C PHE A 29 -2.83 -14.83 25.91
N ASP A 30 -2.16 -14.34 26.94
CA ASP A 30 -2.78 -13.89 28.20
C ASP A 30 -3.78 -14.89 28.81
N GLY A 31 -3.42 -16.18 28.77
CA GLY A 31 -4.23 -17.27 29.32
C GLY A 31 -5.44 -17.69 28.45
N ASN A 32 -5.66 -17.04 27.32
CA ASN A 32 -6.72 -17.35 26.36
C ASN A 32 -6.15 -17.94 25.07
N GLU A 33 -6.86 -18.88 24.47
CA GLU A 33 -6.57 -19.32 23.10
C GLU A 33 -7.08 -18.25 22.15
N ARG A 34 -6.16 -17.72 21.30
CA ARG A 34 -6.47 -16.76 20.24
C ARG A 34 -6.38 -17.46 18.91
N GLU A 35 -7.40 -17.34 18.12
CA GLU A 35 -7.54 -17.99 16.82
C GLU A 35 -7.05 -17.10 15.68
N TYR A 36 -6.53 -17.71 14.61
CA TYR A 36 -6.22 -17.06 13.36
C TYR A 36 -6.23 -18.05 12.20
N GLU A 37 -6.54 -17.58 11.01
CA GLU A 37 -6.39 -18.33 9.77
C GLU A 37 -5.07 -17.95 9.12
N LEU A 38 -4.25 -18.98 8.82
CA LEU A 38 -2.94 -18.84 8.22
C LEU A 38 -2.96 -19.41 6.79
N TYR A 39 -2.40 -18.67 5.85
CA TYR A 39 -2.14 -19.14 4.51
C TYR A 39 -0.66 -19.02 4.17
N ILE A 40 -0.05 -20.15 3.81
CA ILE A 40 1.32 -20.21 3.32
C ILE A 40 1.25 -20.33 1.79
N PRO A 41 1.81 -19.37 1.02
CA PRO A 41 1.70 -19.40 -0.43
C PRO A 41 2.42 -20.62 -1.04
N SER A 42 1.91 -21.08 -2.18
CA SER A 42 2.51 -22.21 -2.93
C SER A 42 3.95 -21.93 -3.37
N SER A 43 4.29 -20.65 -3.49
CA SER A 43 5.63 -20.15 -3.83
C SER A 43 6.59 -20.05 -2.63
N TYR A 44 6.12 -20.29 -1.40
CA TYR A 44 6.95 -20.18 -0.17
C TYR A 44 8.15 -21.12 -0.22
N SER A 45 9.29 -20.65 0.27
CA SER A 45 10.52 -21.41 0.38
C SER A 45 11.24 -21.10 1.70
N GLU A 46 11.70 -22.14 2.39
CA GLU A 46 12.55 -21.99 3.58
C GLU A 46 13.91 -21.32 3.31
N ASN A 47 14.27 -21.12 2.05
CA ASN A 47 15.53 -20.52 1.64
C ASN A 47 15.42 -19.02 1.28
N SER A 48 14.24 -18.43 1.37
CA SER A 48 13.99 -17.02 1.05
C SER A 48 13.02 -16.41 2.05
N LEU A 49 13.25 -15.16 2.41
CA LEU A 49 12.32 -14.40 3.25
C LEU A 49 11.05 -14.04 2.48
N SER A 50 9.90 -14.14 3.13
CA SER A 50 8.59 -13.77 2.60
C SER A 50 7.98 -12.64 3.44
N PRO A 51 7.37 -11.61 2.84
CA PRO A 51 6.60 -10.63 3.57
C PRO A 51 5.45 -11.29 4.36
N LEU A 52 5.01 -10.61 5.42
CA LEU A 52 3.86 -11.01 6.22
C LEU A 52 2.74 -9.99 6.07
N MET A 53 1.53 -10.44 5.75
CA MET A 53 0.34 -9.60 5.59
C MET A 53 -0.73 -10.00 6.58
N PHE A 54 -1.17 -9.06 7.41
CA PHE A 54 -2.34 -9.18 8.26
C PHE A 54 -3.55 -8.52 7.62
N ASN A 55 -4.71 -9.20 7.66
CA ASN A 55 -5.96 -8.68 7.17
C ASN A 55 -7.05 -8.82 8.25
N PHE A 56 -7.52 -7.69 8.77
CA PHE A 56 -8.36 -7.60 9.96
C PHE A 56 -9.83 -7.41 9.62
N HIS A 57 -10.69 -8.26 10.21
CA HIS A 57 -12.14 -8.20 10.05
C HIS A 57 -12.78 -6.98 10.72
N GLY A 58 -13.99 -6.64 10.32
CA GLY A 58 -14.81 -5.58 10.90
C GLY A 58 -15.31 -5.90 12.31
N GLY A 59 -16.03 -4.96 12.90
CA GLY A 59 -16.59 -5.12 14.24
C GLY A 59 -17.69 -6.19 14.28
N SER A 60 -17.65 -7.04 15.29
CA SER A 60 -18.56 -8.18 15.49
C SER A 60 -18.54 -9.25 14.39
N ASP A 61 -17.58 -9.15 13.46
CA ASP A 61 -17.34 -10.12 12.40
C ASP A 61 -16.39 -11.24 12.85
N PHE A 62 -16.18 -12.20 11.96
CA PHE A 62 -15.23 -13.28 12.11
C PHE A 62 -14.20 -13.28 10.96
N THR A 63 -13.12 -14.02 11.12
CA THR A 63 -12.12 -14.25 10.07
C THR A 63 -12.74 -14.71 8.76
N TYR A 64 -13.75 -15.56 8.85
CA TYR A 64 -14.51 -16.07 7.71
C TYR A 64 -15.20 -14.95 6.91
N ASP A 65 -15.77 -13.94 7.57
CA ASP A 65 -16.42 -12.82 6.91
C ASP A 65 -15.42 -11.98 6.14
N GLN A 66 -14.24 -11.74 6.75
CA GLN A 66 -13.14 -11.02 6.09
C GLN A 66 -12.56 -11.81 4.91
N ILE A 67 -12.38 -13.10 5.03
CA ILE A 67 -11.93 -13.96 3.93
C ILE A 67 -12.93 -13.94 2.76
N GLN A 68 -14.23 -13.89 3.04
CA GLN A 68 -15.23 -13.80 1.97
C GLN A 68 -15.16 -12.52 1.16
N GLN A 69 -14.88 -11.38 1.81
CA GLN A 69 -14.81 -10.10 1.10
C GLN A 69 -13.41 -9.79 0.55
N SER A 70 -12.38 -10.39 1.10
CA SER A 70 -10.97 -10.14 0.75
C SER A 70 -10.16 -11.44 0.83
N ASP A 71 -10.30 -12.30 -0.19
CA ASP A 71 -9.52 -13.53 -0.32
C ASP A 71 -8.22 -13.25 -1.09
N MET A 72 -7.18 -12.91 -0.37
CA MET A 72 -5.88 -12.53 -0.97
C MET A 72 -4.98 -13.74 -1.28
N ARG A 73 -5.48 -15.01 -1.28
CA ARG A 73 -4.64 -16.20 -1.51
C ARG A 73 -3.95 -16.21 -2.87
N ASP A 74 -4.67 -15.85 -3.92
CA ASP A 74 -4.10 -15.80 -5.28
C ASP A 74 -2.97 -14.77 -5.35
N LEU A 75 -3.17 -13.58 -4.73
CA LEU A 75 -2.13 -12.56 -4.60
C LEU A 75 -0.93 -13.05 -3.78
N ALA A 76 -1.19 -13.81 -2.71
CA ALA A 76 -0.14 -14.39 -1.88
C ALA A 76 0.70 -15.40 -2.67
N ASP A 77 0.08 -16.24 -3.50
CA ASP A 77 0.76 -17.18 -4.37
C ASP A 77 1.61 -16.49 -5.45
N GLU A 78 1.07 -15.45 -6.06
CA GLU A 78 1.75 -14.68 -7.11
C GLU A 78 2.94 -13.87 -6.58
N ASN A 79 2.84 -13.37 -5.34
CA ASN A 79 3.79 -12.41 -4.77
C ASN A 79 4.62 -12.96 -3.60
N ASN A 80 4.44 -14.23 -3.23
CA ASN A 80 5.18 -14.93 -2.18
C ASN A 80 5.12 -14.25 -0.81
N PHE A 81 3.92 -13.85 -0.34
CA PHE A 81 3.74 -13.37 1.03
C PHE A 81 2.91 -14.34 1.87
N ILE A 82 3.22 -14.43 3.16
CA ILE A 82 2.44 -15.18 4.14
C ILE A 82 1.24 -14.31 4.55
N LEU A 83 0.04 -14.89 4.55
CA LEU A 83 -1.20 -14.17 4.79
C LEU A 83 -1.86 -14.68 6.08
N VAL A 84 -2.29 -13.76 6.93
CA VAL A 84 -2.90 -14.05 8.24
C VAL A 84 -4.17 -13.24 8.42
N TYR A 85 -5.25 -13.93 8.82
CA TYR A 85 -6.49 -13.31 9.29
C TYR A 85 -6.65 -13.62 10.77
N PRO A 86 -6.27 -12.72 11.66
CA PRO A 86 -6.46 -12.90 13.08
C PRO A 86 -7.93 -12.76 13.48
N GLN A 87 -8.35 -13.46 14.54
CA GLN A 87 -9.67 -13.33 15.16
C GLN A 87 -9.59 -12.45 16.40
N ALA A 88 -10.41 -11.38 16.44
CA ALA A 88 -10.59 -10.60 17.65
C ALA A 88 -11.20 -11.46 18.77
N HIS A 89 -10.71 -11.29 19.99
CA HIS A 89 -11.27 -12.00 21.14
C HIS A 89 -12.64 -11.41 21.51
N PRO A 90 -13.63 -12.24 21.89
CA PRO A 90 -14.89 -11.75 22.39
C PRO A 90 -14.70 -10.83 23.62
N ASP A 91 -15.14 -9.57 23.52
CA ASP A 91 -15.04 -8.61 24.61
C ASP A 91 -16.12 -8.88 25.67
N PRO A 92 -15.74 -9.29 26.89
CA PRO A 92 -16.71 -9.54 27.96
C PRO A 92 -17.43 -8.27 28.42
N ASN A 93 -16.87 -7.09 28.16
CA ASN A 93 -17.45 -5.81 28.55
C ASN A 93 -18.43 -5.26 27.51
N ASP A 94 -18.41 -5.81 26.27
CA ASP A 94 -19.30 -5.45 25.17
C ASP A 94 -20.16 -6.63 24.71
N GLY A 95 -20.72 -7.36 25.66
CA GLY A 95 -21.64 -8.45 25.40
C GLY A 95 -21.05 -9.66 24.64
N GLY A 96 -19.73 -9.73 24.54
CA GLY A 96 -19.02 -10.80 23.84
C GLY A 96 -18.86 -10.51 22.34
N SER A 97 -18.95 -9.25 21.91
CA SER A 97 -18.66 -8.86 20.53
C SER A 97 -17.18 -9.09 20.19
N THR A 98 -16.92 -9.44 18.93
CA THR A 98 -15.57 -9.65 18.41
C THR A 98 -14.99 -8.33 17.88
N ASN A 99 -14.94 -7.33 18.75
CA ASN A 99 -14.34 -6.04 18.47
C ASN A 99 -12.86 -6.03 18.91
N TRP A 100 -12.03 -5.31 18.17
CA TRP A 100 -10.61 -5.18 18.49
C TRP A 100 -10.41 -4.34 19.74
N ILE A 101 -9.67 -4.88 20.72
CA ILE A 101 -9.35 -4.21 21.98
C ILE A 101 -7.97 -3.56 21.82
N HIS A 102 -7.95 -2.24 21.71
CA HIS A 102 -6.73 -1.50 21.43
C HIS A 102 -6.59 -0.20 22.21
N LYS A 103 -7.55 0.10 23.09
CA LYS A 103 -7.58 1.36 23.87
C LYS A 103 -6.83 1.17 25.20
N GLY A 104 -5.65 1.80 25.28
CA GLY A 104 -4.81 1.80 26.47
C GLY A 104 -3.91 0.56 26.60
N ASP A 105 -2.97 0.63 27.52
CA ASP A 105 -2.02 -0.46 27.80
C ASP A 105 -2.65 -1.44 28.80
N THR A 106 -3.30 -2.46 28.29
CA THR A 106 -3.85 -3.56 29.10
C THR A 106 -3.25 -4.89 28.66
N ASP A 107 -3.24 -5.88 29.54
CA ASP A 107 -2.75 -7.23 29.22
C ASP A 107 -3.62 -7.92 28.15
N HIS A 108 -4.85 -7.43 27.93
CA HIS A 108 -5.79 -7.94 26.91
C HIS A 108 -5.78 -7.14 25.60
N ASP A 109 -4.84 -6.19 25.45
CA ASP A 109 -4.71 -5.35 24.26
C ASP A 109 -4.30 -6.18 23.04
N ASP A 110 -5.09 -6.16 21.99
CA ASP A 110 -4.85 -6.91 20.76
C ASP A 110 -3.57 -6.48 20.02
N ILE A 111 -3.03 -5.29 20.30
CA ILE A 111 -1.71 -4.86 19.79
C ILE A 111 -0.62 -5.82 20.27
N TYR A 112 -0.63 -6.19 21.57
CA TYR A 112 0.34 -7.15 22.12
C TYR A 112 0.10 -8.55 21.56
N PHE A 113 -1.16 -8.93 21.30
CA PHE A 113 -1.46 -10.19 20.60
C PHE A 113 -0.79 -10.26 19.23
N ILE A 114 -0.91 -9.20 18.41
CA ILE A 114 -0.27 -9.15 17.09
C ILE A 114 1.25 -9.15 17.20
N ASP A 115 1.82 -8.47 18.19
CA ASP A 115 3.27 -8.49 18.44
C ASP A 115 3.79 -9.90 18.75
N VAL A 116 3.08 -10.64 19.61
CA VAL A 116 3.39 -12.04 19.92
C VAL A 116 3.19 -12.92 18.68
N LEU A 117 2.13 -12.72 17.91
CA LEU A 117 1.85 -13.50 16.72
C LEU A 117 2.92 -13.32 15.63
N ILE A 118 3.42 -12.10 15.40
CA ILE A 118 4.57 -11.85 14.52
C ILE A 118 5.78 -12.66 14.97
N SER A 119 6.06 -12.65 16.29
CA SER A 119 7.21 -13.34 16.87
C SER A 119 7.11 -14.85 16.73
N GLU A 120 5.94 -15.42 16.99
CA GLU A 120 5.68 -16.86 16.86
C GLU A 120 5.74 -17.34 15.40
N LEU A 121 5.17 -16.57 14.47
CA LEU A 121 5.22 -16.91 13.06
C LEU A 121 6.65 -16.81 12.51
N SER A 122 7.42 -15.81 12.92
CA SER A 122 8.82 -15.67 12.49
C SER A 122 9.75 -16.74 13.05
N ALA A 123 9.37 -17.39 14.16
CA ALA A 123 10.08 -18.55 14.68
C ALA A 123 9.81 -19.84 13.88
N GLN A 124 8.71 -19.89 13.13
CA GLN A 124 8.27 -21.06 12.38
C GLN A 124 8.54 -20.95 10.88
N TYR A 125 8.47 -19.73 10.34
CA TYR A 125 8.57 -19.44 8.91
C TYR A 125 9.64 -18.41 8.61
N GLN A 126 10.18 -18.41 7.39
CA GLN A 126 11.14 -17.41 6.90
C GLN A 126 10.43 -16.10 6.59
N ILE A 127 10.11 -15.32 7.61
CA ILE A 127 9.42 -14.03 7.47
C ILE A 127 10.43 -12.91 7.35
N ASP A 128 10.18 -11.99 6.42
CA ASP A 128 10.88 -10.72 6.30
C ASP A 128 10.28 -9.73 7.31
N LEU A 129 10.93 -9.58 8.45
CA LEU A 129 10.48 -8.70 9.52
C LEU A 129 10.57 -7.20 9.17
N GLU A 130 11.26 -6.84 8.08
CA GLU A 130 11.23 -5.48 7.56
C GLU A 130 10.01 -5.22 6.67
N ARG A 131 9.28 -6.28 6.26
CA ARG A 131 8.11 -6.21 5.38
C ARG A 131 6.89 -6.90 6.02
N VAL A 132 6.43 -6.37 7.14
CA VAL A 132 5.18 -6.77 7.79
C VAL A 132 4.14 -5.70 7.52
N TYR A 133 3.00 -6.08 6.98
CA TYR A 133 1.94 -5.19 6.53
C TYR A 133 0.63 -5.48 7.24
N ALA A 134 -0.25 -4.48 7.28
CA ALA A 134 -1.56 -4.57 7.88
C ALA A 134 -2.63 -3.92 7.00
N CYS A 135 -3.75 -4.62 6.77
CA CYS A 135 -4.96 -3.99 6.23
C CYS A 135 -6.17 -4.42 7.04
N GLY A 136 -7.25 -3.64 6.98
CA GLY A 136 -8.46 -3.98 7.72
C GLY A 136 -9.68 -3.20 7.28
N TYR A 137 -10.83 -3.79 7.55
CA TYR A 137 -12.15 -3.27 7.24
C TYR A 137 -12.83 -2.69 8.49
N SER A 138 -13.45 -1.51 8.38
CA SER A 138 -14.28 -0.93 9.45
C SER A 138 -13.49 -0.86 10.78
N LEU A 139 -13.93 -1.51 11.86
CA LEU A 139 -13.18 -1.59 13.13
C LEU A 139 -11.82 -2.29 12.98
N GLY A 140 -11.66 -3.19 12.02
CA GLY A 140 -10.34 -3.73 11.66
C GLY A 140 -9.43 -2.65 11.06
N GLY A 141 -10.00 -1.71 10.29
CA GLY A 141 -9.29 -0.53 9.81
C GLY A 141 -8.90 0.43 10.95
N GLU A 142 -9.79 0.65 11.91
CA GLU A 142 -9.46 1.39 13.14
C GLU A 142 -8.28 0.75 13.87
N PHE A 143 -8.27 -0.58 13.96
CA PHE A 143 -7.18 -1.32 14.56
C PHE A 143 -5.86 -1.19 13.80
N VAL A 144 -5.89 -1.08 12.47
CA VAL A 144 -4.69 -0.79 11.68
C VAL A 144 -4.08 0.55 12.06
N TYR A 145 -4.86 1.61 12.30
CA TYR A 145 -4.31 2.88 12.80
C TYR A 145 -3.56 2.69 14.12
N GLU A 146 -4.11 1.91 15.06
CA GLU A 146 -3.44 1.61 16.33
C GLU A 146 -2.11 0.85 16.13
N LEU A 147 -2.09 -0.13 15.23
CA LEU A 147 -0.85 -0.84 14.88
C LEU A 147 0.20 0.10 14.31
N LEU A 148 -0.19 1.00 13.41
CA LEU A 148 0.72 2.00 12.85
C LEU A 148 1.22 3.01 13.90
N CYS A 149 0.41 3.33 14.89
CA CYS A 149 0.79 4.26 15.96
C CYS A 149 1.67 3.62 17.04
N ARG A 150 1.36 2.38 17.45
CA ARG A 150 1.94 1.74 18.64
C ARG A 150 2.92 0.61 18.33
N LEU A 151 2.83 0.01 17.14
CA LEU A 151 3.67 -1.09 16.68
C LEU A 151 4.41 -0.74 15.38
N SER A 152 4.60 0.54 15.10
CA SER A 152 5.23 1.04 13.87
C SER A 152 6.63 0.49 13.62
N ASN A 153 7.39 0.16 14.67
CA ASN A 153 8.71 -0.47 14.54
C ASN A 153 8.68 -1.88 13.92
N LYS A 154 7.48 -2.44 13.72
CA LYS A 154 7.28 -3.76 13.11
C LYS A 154 6.39 -3.71 11.87
N ILE A 155 5.44 -2.75 11.80
CA ILE A 155 4.51 -2.62 10.68
C ILE A 155 5.06 -1.59 9.68
N ALA A 156 5.43 -2.07 8.51
CA ALA A 156 6.08 -1.25 7.47
C ALA A 156 5.11 -0.33 6.72
N ALA A 157 3.87 -0.78 6.52
CA ALA A 157 2.83 -0.01 5.84
C ALA A 157 1.44 -0.52 6.24
N GLY A 158 0.42 0.35 6.18
CA GLY A 158 -0.94 -0.01 6.50
C GLY A 158 -1.98 0.50 5.52
N VAL A 159 -3.10 -0.24 5.42
CA VAL A 159 -4.26 0.16 4.62
C VAL A 159 -5.54 0.05 5.42
N VAL A 160 -6.34 1.09 5.36
CA VAL A 160 -7.61 1.18 6.07
C VAL A 160 -8.76 1.30 5.08
N VAL A 161 -9.72 0.38 5.16
CA VAL A 161 -10.91 0.39 4.31
C VAL A 161 -12.14 0.72 5.16
N ALA A 162 -12.95 1.65 4.67
CA ALA A 162 -14.22 2.09 5.25
C ALA A 162 -14.11 2.58 6.71
N ARG A 163 -13.04 3.32 7.05
CA ARG A 163 -12.86 3.91 8.38
C ARG A 163 -11.95 5.12 8.38
N THR A 164 -12.33 6.17 9.07
CA THR A 164 -11.47 7.31 9.41
C THR A 164 -10.82 7.09 10.78
N MET A 165 -9.86 7.93 11.13
CA MET A 165 -9.11 7.82 12.38
C MET A 165 -9.98 8.23 13.58
N GLY A 166 -9.92 7.47 14.66
CA GLY A 166 -10.60 7.83 15.91
C GLY A 166 -9.98 9.05 16.58
N GLN A 167 -10.78 9.83 17.30
CA GLN A 167 -10.30 11.02 18.02
C GLN A 167 -9.16 10.68 19.01
N TYR A 168 -9.27 9.56 19.72
CA TYR A 168 -8.22 9.11 20.64
C TYR A 168 -6.90 8.83 19.92
N GLN A 169 -6.95 8.14 18.79
CA GLN A 169 -5.77 7.87 17.97
C GLN A 169 -5.15 9.16 17.45
N TYR A 170 -5.97 10.09 16.93
CA TYR A 170 -5.52 11.38 16.45
C TYR A 170 -4.73 12.16 17.53
N GLU A 171 -5.17 12.10 18.79
CA GLU A 171 -4.54 12.80 19.92
C GLU A 171 -3.28 12.12 20.44
N THR A 172 -3.16 10.78 20.29
CA THR A 172 -2.13 9.98 20.97
C THR A 172 -1.16 9.29 20.04
N CYS A 173 -1.44 9.23 18.73
CA CYS A 173 -0.62 8.53 17.75
C CYS A 173 0.76 9.16 17.60
N SER A 174 1.79 8.34 17.73
CA SER A 174 3.17 8.78 17.59
C SER A 174 4.03 7.64 17.04
N PRO A 175 3.98 7.37 15.73
CA PRO A 175 4.81 6.35 15.12
C PRO A 175 6.30 6.60 15.34
N GLN A 176 7.15 5.59 15.17
CA GLN A 176 8.60 5.72 15.38
C GLN A 176 9.38 6.06 14.10
N HIS A 177 8.74 5.94 12.94
CA HIS A 177 9.33 6.24 11.62
C HIS A 177 8.27 6.76 10.67
N PRO A 178 8.64 7.43 9.56
CA PRO A 178 7.71 7.79 8.50
C PRO A 178 6.92 6.55 8.05
N THR A 179 5.60 6.64 8.02
CA THR A 179 4.72 5.47 7.91
C THR A 179 3.83 5.60 6.68
N PRO A 180 4.04 4.76 5.64
CA PRO A 180 3.18 4.73 4.48
C PRO A 180 1.77 4.28 4.87
N ILE A 181 0.76 5.03 4.42
CA ILE A 181 -0.63 4.68 4.68
C ILE A 181 -1.51 4.92 3.47
N MET A 182 -2.44 4.00 3.23
CA MET A 182 -3.49 4.15 2.25
C MET A 182 -4.85 4.01 2.91
N THR A 183 -5.83 4.77 2.42
CA THR A 183 -7.23 4.65 2.81
C THR A 183 -8.09 4.39 1.57
N ILE A 184 -9.18 3.61 1.74
CA ILE A 184 -10.23 3.42 0.74
C ILE A 184 -11.55 3.79 1.42
N LEU A 185 -12.14 4.93 1.05
CA LEU A 185 -13.23 5.55 1.79
C LEU A 185 -14.40 5.94 0.89
N GLY A 186 -15.61 5.51 1.24
CA GLY A 186 -16.86 5.94 0.61
C GLY A 186 -17.30 7.31 1.13
N THR A 187 -17.71 8.23 0.23
CA THR A 187 -18.18 9.57 0.64
C THR A 187 -19.53 9.55 1.32
N GLU A 188 -20.32 8.48 1.17
CA GLU A 188 -21.63 8.28 1.82
C GLU A 188 -21.51 7.45 3.13
N ASP A 189 -20.27 7.19 3.59
CA ASP A 189 -19.96 6.51 4.84
C ASP A 189 -19.56 7.50 5.94
N PHE A 190 -18.54 7.19 6.73
CA PHE A 190 -18.00 8.01 7.82
C PHE A 190 -17.03 9.11 7.33
N TYR A 191 -17.11 9.53 6.09
CA TYR A 191 -16.15 10.43 5.45
C TYR A 191 -15.99 11.77 6.20
N GLU A 192 -17.10 12.33 6.66
CA GLU A 192 -17.12 13.60 7.40
C GLU A 192 -16.83 13.44 8.92
N GLY A 193 -16.48 12.21 9.35
CA GLY A 193 -16.31 11.88 10.76
C GLY A 193 -17.64 11.61 11.49
N ILE A 194 -17.53 11.33 12.79
CA ILE A 194 -18.69 11.05 13.65
C ILE A 194 -18.61 11.86 14.93
N GLU A 195 -19.69 12.57 15.25
CA GLU A 195 -19.93 13.15 16.56
C GLU A 195 -21.05 12.40 17.29
N TYR A 196 -20.87 12.18 18.59
CA TYR A 196 -21.92 11.63 19.44
C TYR A 196 -21.99 12.43 20.76
N MET A 197 -23.18 12.93 21.08
CA MET A 197 -23.44 13.78 22.25
C MET A 197 -22.53 15.03 22.38
N GLY A 198 -22.04 15.55 21.23
CA GLY A 198 -21.16 16.73 21.19
C GLY A 198 -19.67 16.40 21.37
N GLU A 199 -19.31 15.14 21.39
CA GLU A 199 -17.92 14.67 21.39
C GLU A 199 -17.58 14.04 20.03
N VAL A 200 -16.43 14.39 19.46
CA VAL A 200 -15.91 13.76 18.25
C VAL A 200 -15.45 12.35 18.60
N ILE A 201 -16.00 11.38 17.92
CA ILE A 201 -15.60 9.95 18.06
C ILE A 201 -14.60 9.58 16.97
N TYR A 202 -14.89 9.98 15.72
CA TYR A 202 -14.01 9.83 14.58
C TYR A 202 -13.85 11.18 13.89
N ILE A 203 -12.62 11.52 13.56
CA ILE A 203 -12.32 12.72 12.76
C ILE A 203 -12.68 12.48 11.28
N SER A 204 -12.78 13.53 10.50
CA SER A 204 -13.05 13.43 9.07
C SER A 204 -11.90 12.75 8.29
N ALA A 205 -12.20 12.35 7.07
CA ALA A 205 -11.18 11.82 6.15
C ALA A 205 -10.09 12.85 5.86
N ASP A 206 -10.47 14.11 5.63
CA ASP A 206 -9.50 15.17 5.36
C ASP A 206 -8.58 15.44 6.56
N GLU A 207 -9.10 15.44 7.80
CA GLU A 207 -8.30 15.55 9.03
C GLU A 207 -7.39 14.32 9.20
N THR A 208 -7.89 13.11 8.89
CA THR A 208 -7.09 11.87 8.90
C THR A 208 -5.90 11.98 7.94
N HIS A 209 -6.14 12.42 6.69
CA HIS A 209 -5.07 12.59 5.71
C HIS A 209 -4.14 13.73 6.09
N GLN A 210 -4.64 14.82 6.63
CA GLN A 210 -3.80 15.92 7.13
C GLN A 210 -2.84 15.43 8.21
N PHE A 211 -3.32 14.66 9.19
CA PHE A 211 -2.46 14.08 10.24
C PHE A 211 -1.29 13.29 9.64
N TRP A 212 -1.58 12.36 8.73
CA TRP A 212 -0.56 11.50 8.15
C TRP A 212 0.37 12.23 7.18
N THR A 213 -0.14 13.21 6.44
CA THR A 213 0.69 14.03 5.53
C THR A 213 1.63 14.96 6.29
N GLU A 214 1.16 15.57 7.39
CA GLU A 214 2.00 16.37 8.28
C GLU A 214 3.04 15.48 8.99
N TYR A 215 2.62 14.33 9.52
CA TYR A 215 3.52 13.40 10.18
C TYR A 215 4.63 12.90 9.26
N ASN A 216 4.29 12.50 8.06
CA ASN A 216 5.21 11.97 7.06
C ASN A 216 5.98 13.06 6.29
N ASN A 217 5.70 14.34 6.52
CA ASN A 217 6.29 15.48 5.81
C ASN A 217 6.13 15.39 4.28
N THR A 218 4.97 14.89 3.80
CA THR A 218 4.66 14.78 2.37
C THR A 218 4.32 16.14 1.75
N ASN A 219 4.15 16.19 0.43
CA ASN A 219 3.60 17.34 -0.25
C ASN A 219 2.24 17.74 0.33
N TYR A 220 1.99 19.05 0.48
CA TYR A 220 0.73 19.55 1.03
C TYR A 220 -0.49 19.26 0.14
N ASN A 221 -0.34 19.39 -1.18
CA ASN A 221 -1.42 19.15 -2.13
C ASN A 221 -1.26 17.76 -2.76
N PRO A 222 -2.33 16.96 -2.82
CA PRO A 222 -2.29 15.68 -3.50
C PRO A 222 -2.23 15.84 -5.04
N ILE A 223 -1.72 14.82 -5.69
CA ILE A 223 -1.98 14.55 -7.09
C ILE A 223 -3.32 13.83 -7.17
N GLU A 224 -4.29 14.37 -7.89
CA GLU A 224 -5.59 13.73 -8.08
C GLU A 224 -5.64 13.04 -9.44
N ILE A 225 -6.08 11.78 -9.43
CA ILE A 225 -6.18 10.91 -10.60
C ILE A 225 -7.57 10.29 -10.61
N GLU A 226 -8.36 10.61 -11.62
CA GLU A 226 -9.65 9.96 -11.85
C GLU A 226 -9.42 8.53 -12.35
N ILE A 227 -9.95 7.56 -11.64
CA ILE A 227 -9.97 6.15 -12.06
C ILE A 227 -11.11 5.97 -13.08
N SER A 228 -10.88 5.14 -14.08
CA SER A 228 -11.89 4.89 -15.11
C SER A 228 -13.13 4.22 -14.52
N ASP A 229 -14.28 4.83 -14.66
CA ASP A 229 -15.59 4.24 -14.33
C ASP A 229 -15.89 3.10 -15.32
N VAL A 230 -15.59 1.86 -14.92
CA VAL A 230 -15.79 0.65 -15.74
C VAL A 230 -17.13 -0.02 -15.45
N ASN A 231 -17.73 0.25 -14.30
CA ASN A 231 -19.05 -0.23 -13.93
C ASN A 231 -20.04 0.92 -13.67
N THR A 232 -20.44 1.59 -14.69
CA THR A 232 -21.38 2.74 -14.64
C THR A 232 -22.73 2.48 -13.96
N ASN A 233 -22.98 1.25 -13.49
CA ASN A 233 -24.26 0.85 -12.87
C ASN A 233 -24.17 0.71 -11.33
N ASP A 234 -23.00 0.84 -10.73
CA ASP A 234 -22.86 0.76 -9.27
C ASP A 234 -23.16 2.08 -8.56
N GLY A 235 -23.23 3.18 -9.31
CA GLY A 235 -23.62 4.51 -8.80
C GLY A 235 -22.51 5.29 -8.14
N SER A 236 -21.26 4.84 -8.27
CA SER A 236 -20.07 5.44 -7.68
C SER A 236 -18.96 5.64 -8.70
N THR A 237 -17.98 6.46 -8.37
CA THR A 237 -16.73 6.66 -9.13
C THR A 237 -15.57 6.76 -8.17
N VAL A 238 -14.34 6.60 -8.66
CA VAL A 238 -13.16 6.63 -7.80
C VAL A 238 -12.18 7.72 -8.21
N THR A 239 -11.77 8.53 -7.24
CA THR A 239 -10.66 9.48 -7.36
C THR A 239 -9.52 9.03 -6.46
N LYS A 240 -8.36 8.72 -7.04
CA LYS A 240 -7.13 8.46 -6.27
C LYS A 240 -6.46 9.79 -5.94
N ARG A 241 -6.19 10.05 -4.67
CA ARG A 241 -5.42 11.19 -4.16
C ARG A 241 -4.10 10.68 -3.62
N LEU A 242 -2.99 11.26 -4.07
CA LEU A 242 -1.64 10.82 -3.74
C LEU A 242 -0.81 11.99 -3.21
N TRP A 243 -0.37 11.90 -1.97
CA TRP A 243 0.60 12.80 -1.35
C TRP A 243 1.96 12.13 -1.31
N GLU A 244 2.86 12.61 -2.16
CA GLU A 244 4.21 12.07 -2.35
C GLU A 244 5.28 12.85 -1.59
N ASN A 245 6.52 12.38 -1.73
CA ASN A 245 7.73 13.04 -1.25
C ASN A 245 7.80 13.20 0.27
N GLY A 246 7.24 12.26 1.00
CA GLY A 246 7.42 12.15 2.44
C GLY A 246 8.86 11.79 2.83
N ASP A 247 9.17 11.93 4.11
CA ASP A 247 10.44 11.44 4.66
C ASP A 247 10.59 9.95 4.34
N ALA A 248 11.80 9.48 4.09
CA ALA A 248 12.06 8.12 3.59
C ALA A 248 11.28 7.74 2.31
N CYS A 249 10.82 8.74 1.54
CA CYS A 249 9.99 8.59 0.33
C CYS A 249 8.67 7.86 0.53
N VAL A 250 8.13 7.89 1.73
CA VAL A 250 6.79 7.37 1.98
C VAL A 250 5.73 8.25 1.33
N SER A 251 4.56 7.70 1.13
CA SER A 251 3.39 8.40 0.61
C SER A 251 2.15 8.15 1.47
N VAL A 252 1.21 9.08 1.37
CA VAL A 252 -0.17 8.93 1.83
C VAL A 252 -1.05 8.82 0.60
N VAL A 253 -1.96 7.83 0.58
CA VAL A 253 -2.85 7.58 -0.55
C VAL A 253 -4.29 7.51 -0.06
N GLU A 254 -5.20 8.10 -0.81
CA GLU A 254 -6.62 7.88 -0.66
C GLU A 254 -7.23 7.40 -1.97
N TYR A 255 -8.02 6.33 -1.92
CA TYR A 255 -9.02 6.02 -2.91
C TYR A 255 -10.38 6.50 -2.40
N ARG A 256 -10.79 7.68 -2.89
CA ARG A 256 -12.08 8.27 -2.57
C ARG A 256 -13.14 7.67 -3.48
N VAL A 257 -14.05 6.89 -2.91
CA VAL A 257 -15.19 6.31 -3.64
C VAL A 257 -16.36 7.30 -3.56
N ASN A 258 -16.50 8.12 -4.60
CA ASN A 258 -17.56 9.14 -4.68
C ASN A 258 -18.94 8.46 -4.85
N GLY A 259 -19.84 8.68 -3.90
CA GLY A 259 -21.14 7.98 -3.83
C GLY A 259 -21.08 6.58 -3.22
N GLY A 260 -19.87 6.09 -2.84
CA GLY A 260 -19.68 4.83 -2.15
C GLY A 260 -20.05 4.88 -0.68
N GLY A 261 -20.49 3.75 -0.12
CA GLY A 261 -20.88 3.58 1.27
C GLY A 261 -19.83 2.81 2.08
N HIS A 262 -20.31 2.07 3.09
CA HIS A 262 -19.49 1.22 3.97
C HIS A 262 -19.18 -0.11 3.26
N GLU A 263 -18.20 -0.12 2.37
CA GLU A 263 -17.98 -1.19 1.41
C GLU A 263 -16.49 -1.59 1.29
N TRP A 264 -16.27 -2.76 0.68
CA TRP A 264 -14.96 -3.23 0.22
C TRP A 264 -14.99 -3.25 -1.31
N PRO A 265 -14.51 -2.19 -2.00
CA PRO A 265 -14.52 -2.09 -3.45
C PRO A 265 -13.87 -3.30 -4.15
N GLY A 266 -14.54 -3.80 -5.19
CA GLY A 266 -14.15 -5.03 -5.88
C GLY A 266 -14.84 -6.30 -5.36
N TYR A 267 -15.39 -6.26 -4.13
CA TYR A 267 -16.26 -7.31 -3.60
C TYR A 267 -17.72 -6.85 -3.53
N ASN A 268 -17.97 -5.66 -2.98
CA ASN A 268 -19.30 -5.04 -2.94
C ASN A 268 -19.18 -3.53 -3.16
N GLY A 269 -20.31 -2.88 -3.50
CA GLY A 269 -20.35 -1.45 -3.78
C GLY A 269 -19.63 -1.10 -5.08
N ASN A 270 -18.60 -0.28 -5.01
CA ASN A 270 -17.82 0.13 -6.18
C ASN A 270 -17.07 -1.05 -6.82
N MET A 271 -17.08 -1.12 -8.15
CA MET A 271 -16.44 -2.17 -8.93
C MET A 271 -15.40 -1.63 -9.93
N ASP A 272 -14.99 -0.39 -9.80
CA ASP A 272 -13.96 0.22 -10.67
C ASP A 272 -12.55 -0.11 -10.23
N ILE A 273 -12.37 -0.46 -8.95
CA ILE A 273 -11.12 -0.92 -8.37
C ILE A 273 -11.30 -2.28 -7.70
N ASN A 274 -10.20 -3.00 -7.52
CA ASN A 274 -10.13 -4.16 -6.65
C ASN A 274 -9.24 -3.82 -5.45
N SER A 275 -9.84 -3.70 -4.28
CA SER A 275 -9.15 -3.27 -3.05
C SER A 275 -7.96 -4.16 -2.73
N ASP A 276 -8.04 -5.48 -2.90
CA ASP A 276 -6.94 -6.40 -2.57
C ASP A 276 -5.70 -6.13 -3.43
N ASN A 277 -5.90 -5.85 -4.73
CA ASN A 277 -4.82 -5.52 -5.65
C ASN A 277 -4.17 -4.17 -5.28
N GLU A 278 -5.00 -3.13 -5.05
CA GLU A 278 -4.51 -1.80 -4.68
C GLU A 278 -3.76 -1.82 -3.34
N ILE A 279 -4.27 -2.61 -2.37
CA ILE A 279 -3.63 -2.84 -1.07
C ILE A 279 -2.24 -3.42 -1.26
N TRP A 280 -2.13 -4.54 -1.99
CA TRP A 280 -0.84 -5.20 -2.18
C TRP A 280 0.14 -4.34 -2.98
N GLU A 281 -0.30 -3.72 -4.07
CA GLU A 281 0.54 -2.82 -4.87
C GLU A 281 1.12 -1.69 -4.01
N PHE A 282 0.30 -1.11 -3.14
CA PHE A 282 0.74 -0.05 -2.24
C PHE A 282 1.74 -0.55 -1.20
N VAL A 283 1.36 -1.52 -0.36
CA VAL A 283 2.20 -1.91 0.80
C VAL A 283 3.51 -2.56 0.38
N SER A 284 3.52 -3.33 -0.71
CA SER A 284 4.71 -4.05 -1.19
C SER A 284 5.85 -3.14 -1.66
N ALA A 285 5.56 -1.86 -1.89
CA ALA A 285 6.56 -0.87 -2.25
C ALA A 285 7.44 -0.43 -1.05
N PHE A 286 7.06 -0.75 0.18
CA PHE A 286 7.68 -0.24 1.39
C PHE A 286 8.24 -1.33 2.30
N ASN A 287 9.25 -0.96 3.07
CA ASN A 287 9.71 -1.67 4.26
C ASN A 287 9.74 -0.68 5.45
N VAL A 288 10.19 -1.11 6.62
CA VAL A 288 10.27 -0.26 7.82
C VAL A 288 11.18 0.97 7.66
N ASP A 289 12.08 0.96 6.69
CA ASP A 289 12.97 2.09 6.37
C ASP A 289 12.37 3.06 5.33
N GLY A 290 11.19 2.76 4.78
CA GLY A 290 10.49 3.54 3.76
C GLY A 290 10.40 2.86 2.41
N LEU A 291 10.49 3.62 1.31
CA LEU A 291 10.39 3.09 -0.05
C LEU A 291 11.54 2.13 -0.37
N ILE A 292 11.24 0.89 -0.79
CA ILE A 292 12.24 -0.16 -1.09
C ILE A 292 13.09 0.19 -2.33
N SER A 293 12.49 0.82 -3.34
CA SER A 293 13.23 1.33 -4.49
C SER A 293 14.02 2.58 -4.08
N ASP A 294 15.17 2.80 -4.73
CA ASP A 294 16.02 3.96 -4.42
C ASP A 294 15.19 5.25 -4.34
N CYS A 295 15.05 5.79 -3.12
CA CYS A 295 14.43 7.09 -2.84
C CYS A 295 15.07 8.24 -3.64
N ASN A 296 16.28 8.04 -4.15
CA ASN A 296 16.99 8.98 -5.02
C ASN A 296 16.41 9.12 -6.44
N LEU A 297 15.31 8.40 -6.78
CA LEU A 297 14.50 8.69 -7.97
C LEU A 297 13.52 9.85 -7.75
N SER A 298 13.20 10.22 -6.51
CA SER A 298 12.65 11.54 -6.22
C SER A 298 13.77 12.55 -6.43
N LEU A 299 13.59 13.42 -7.40
CA LEU A 299 14.41 14.60 -7.61
C LEU A 299 14.72 15.24 -6.24
N THR A 300 15.94 15.10 -5.75
CA THR A 300 16.41 15.93 -4.66
C THR A 300 16.02 17.36 -5.01
N ASN A 301 15.21 17.99 -4.16
CA ASN A 301 15.11 19.44 -4.10
C ASN A 301 16.42 20.04 -3.58
N GLU A 302 17.55 19.66 -4.18
CA GLU A 302 18.61 20.62 -4.34
C GLU A 302 18.00 21.69 -5.25
N GLU A 303 17.87 22.92 -4.75
CA GLU A 303 17.35 24.11 -5.38
C GLU A 303 17.09 23.90 -6.86
N GLN A 304 15.81 23.78 -7.27
CA GLN A 304 15.44 23.79 -8.68
C GLN A 304 15.87 25.14 -9.29
N ASN A 305 17.14 25.32 -9.41
CA ASN A 305 17.67 26.08 -10.52
C ASN A 305 17.30 25.27 -11.74
N SER A 306 16.11 25.53 -12.27
CA SER A 306 15.45 24.77 -13.32
C SER A 306 16.49 24.38 -14.38
N ILE A 307 16.78 23.05 -14.48
CA ILE A 307 17.69 22.52 -15.50
C ILE A 307 17.27 23.04 -16.87
N ILE A 308 15.97 23.26 -17.05
CA ILE A 308 15.41 23.84 -18.28
C ILE A 308 14.56 25.07 -17.97
N SER A 309 14.75 26.12 -18.77
CA SER A 309 13.92 27.33 -18.75
C SER A 309 13.87 28.01 -20.12
N PRO A 310 12.77 28.64 -20.52
CA PRO A 310 11.44 28.55 -19.91
C PRO A 310 10.73 27.21 -20.17
N ASN A 311 9.94 26.76 -19.22
CA ASN A 311 9.06 25.61 -19.38
C ASN A 311 7.72 25.94 -18.67
N PRO A 312 6.60 26.11 -19.38
CA PRO A 312 6.36 25.89 -20.83
C PRO A 312 7.10 26.86 -21.76
N THR A 313 7.38 26.39 -22.99
CA THR A 313 8.08 27.17 -24.02
C THR A 313 7.37 27.15 -25.38
N ARG A 314 7.68 28.15 -26.22
CA ARG A 314 7.24 28.18 -27.60
C ARG A 314 8.33 27.85 -28.63
N SER A 315 9.59 27.97 -28.25
CA SER A 315 10.69 27.81 -29.23
C SER A 315 11.99 27.32 -28.63
N ILE A 316 12.57 28.06 -27.71
CA ILE A 316 13.92 27.77 -27.17
C ILE A 316 13.80 27.41 -25.69
N ILE A 317 14.47 26.34 -25.30
CA ILE A 317 14.75 26.00 -23.92
C ILE A 317 16.26 26.16 -23.66
N THR A 318 16.57 26.69 -22.50
CA THR A 318 17.93 26.75 -21.98
C THR A 318 18.09 25.63 -21.00
N ILE A 319 19.17 24.86 -21.13
CA ILE A 319 19.57 23.78 -20.25
C ILE A 319 20.76 24.30 -19.45
N ASN A 320 20.63 24.29 -18.13
CA ASN A 320 21.68 24.79 -17.21
C ASN A 320 22.27 23.63 -16.39
N ASN A 321 23.46 23.83 -15.88
CA ASN A 321 24.05 23.04 -14.81
C ASN A 321 24.36 21.57 -15.14
N LEU A 322 24.94 21.31 -16.30
CA LEU A 322 25.53 20.01 -16.59
C LEU A 322 26.96 19.98 -16.08
N SER A 323 27.29 18.98 -15.27
CA SER A 323 28.66 18.77 -14.77
C SER A 323 29.57 18.13 -15.83
N ASP A 324 29.00 17.32 -16.74
CA ASP A 324 29.71 16.53 -17.72
C ASP A 324 29.03 16.54 -19.10
N LYS A 325 29.83 16.26 -20.14
CA LYS A 325 29.33 16.02 -21.48
C LYS A 325 28.34 14.86 -21.49
N SER A 326 27.11 15.07 -21.97
CA SER A 326 26.03 14.09 -21.85
C SER A 326 25.25 13.94 -23.16
N ILE A 327 24.65 12.78 -23.37
CA ILE A 327 23.67 12.55 -24.45
C ILE A 327 22.34 13.09 -24.00
N LEU A 328 21.71 13.90 -24.88
CA LEU A 328 20.40 14.45 -24.72
C LEU A 328 19.43 13.76 -25.67
N ASN A 329 18.30 13.30 -25.16
CA ASN A 329 17.20 12.77 -25.95
C ASN A 329 15.91 13.54 -25.68
N ILE A 330 15.15 13.89 -26.74
CA ILE A 330 13.76 14.32 -26.63
C ILE A 330 12.88 13.17 -27.13
N ILE A 331 11.91 12.80 -26.31
CA ILE A 331 11.05 11.63 -26.53
C ILE A 331 9.59 12.09 -26.53
N ASP A 332 8.78 11.60 -27.46
CA ASP A 332 7.33 11.82 -27.46
C ASP A 332 6.63 10.90 -26.43
N LEU A 333 5.33 11.15 -26.20
CA LEU A 333 4.53 10.34 -25.26
C LEU A 333 4.29 8.90 -25.73
N LYS A 334 4.69 8.55 -26.97
CA LYS A 334 4.65 7.16 -27.48
C LYS A 334 5.97 6.43 -27.28
N GLY A 335 6.98 7.12 -26.72
CA GLY A 335 8.31 6.57 -26.50
C GLY A 335 9.28 6.70 -27.68
N ASN A 336 8.89 7.43 -28.77
CA ASN A 336 9.77 7.63 -29.90
C ASN A 336 10.79 8.75 -29.62
N ILE A 337 12.06 8.49 -29.89
CA ILE A 337 13.11 9.52 -29.82
C ILE A 337 12.94 10.45 -31.03
N ILE A 338 12.63 11.73 -30.74
CA ILE A 338 12.46 12.79 -31.74
C ILE A 338 13.79 13.49 -32.04
N LEU A 339 14.63 13.62 -31.01
CA LEU A 339 15.96 14.22 -31.11
C LEU A 339 16.93 13.46 -30.24
N GLU A 340 18.10 13.14 -30.79
CA GLU A 340 19.27 12.73 -30.06
C GLU A 340 20.43 13.70 -30.36
N SER A 341 21.07 14.22 -29.33
CA SER A 341 22.16 15.18 -29.47
C SER A 341 23.14 15.04 -28.31
N THR A 342 24.36 15.49 -28.51
CA THR A 342 25.33 15.59 -27.42
C THR A 342 25.40 17.05 -26.96
N ILE A 343 25.36 17.28 -25.65
CA ILE A 343 25.51 18.61 -25.05
C ILE A 343 26.80 18.68 -24.23
N GLU A 344 27.46 19.82 -24.32
CA GLU A 344 28.67 20.09 -23.58
C GLU A 344 28.35 20.60 -22.16
N THR A 345 29.34 20.60 -21.28
CA THR A 345 29.22 21.11 -19.91
C THR A 345 28.81 22.59 -19.88
N GLY A 346 27.98 22.96 -18.91
CA GLY A 346 27.51 24.31 -18.67
C GLY A 346 26.15 24.62 -19.29
N LYS A 347 25.98 25.81 -19.86
CA LYS A 347 24.71 26.29 -20.37
C LYS A 347 24.54 25.99 -21.87
N SER A 348 23.53 25.23 -22.24
CA SER A 348 23.19 24.91 -23.63
C SER A 348 21.80 25.43 -23.99
N GLN A 349 21.57 25.71 -25.28
CA GLN A 349 20.25 26.08 -25.80
C GLN A 349 19.78 25.08 -26.83
N LEU A 350 18.50 24.72 -26.73
CA LEU A 350 17.86 23.80 -27.66
C LEU A 350 16.65 24.48 -28.29
N ASN A 351 16.62 24.52 -29.63
CA ASN A 351 15.49 25.05 -30.39
C ASN A 351 14.50 23.93 -30.71
N ILE A 352 13.26 24.07 -30.21
CA ILE A 352 12.16 23.16 -30.45
C ILE A 352 10.98 23.84 -31.17
N SER A 353 11.24 24.93 -31.91
CA SER A 353 10.20 25.69 -32.65
C SER A 353 9.45 24.85 -33.65
N GLU A 354 10.13 23.87 -34.28
CA GLU A 354 9.57 22.97 -35.29
C GLU A 354 8.69 21.85 -34.70
N TYR A 355 8.68 21.69 -33.38
CA TYR A 355 7.88 20.63 -32.73
C TYR A 355 6.43 21.09 -32.55
N SER A 356 5.50 20.16 -32.75
CA SER A 356 4.08 20.40 -32.49
C SER A 356 3.83 20.77 -31.02
N PRO A 357 2.83 21.60 -30.72
CA PRO A 357 2.42 21.80 -29.32
C PRO A 357 2.09 20.47 -28.66
N GLY A 358 2.58 20.29 -27.42
CA GLY A 358 2.41 19.03 -26.71
C GLY A 358 3.39 18.85 -25.55
N ILE A 359 3.37 17.66 -24.98
CA ILE A 359 4.28 17.23 -23.91
C ILE A 359 5.35 16.32 -24.50
N TYR A 360 6.59 16.57 -24.10
CA TYR A 360 7.76 15.79 -24.46
C TYR A 360 8.56 15.46 -23.21
N ILE A 361 9.32 14.37 -23.25
CA ILE A 361 10.26 14.00 -22.18
C ILE A 361 11.67 14.32 -22.66
N LEU A 362 12.39 15.14 -21.90
CA LEU A 362 13.82 15.38 -22.07
C LEU A 362 14.59 14.42 -21.18
N LYS A 363 15.52 13.66 -21.76
CA LYS A 363 16.49 12.86 -21.01
C LYS A 363 17.91 13.36 -21.26
N ILE A 364 18.71 13.50 -20.19
CA ILE A 364 20.12 13.95 -20.26
C ILE A 364 20.92 13.13 -19.27
N GLY A 365 21.75 12.20 -19.78
CA GLY A 365 22.42 11.24 -18.89
C GLY A 365 21.41 10.44 -18.08
N GLY A 366 21.53 10.46 -16.75
CA GLY A 366 20.56 9.87 -15.82
C GLY A 366 19.33 10.75 -15.50
N TYR A 367 19.25 11.96 -16.06
CA TYR A 367 18.23 12.97 -15.77
C TYR A 367 17.04 12.87 -16.73
N SER A 368 15.81 13.01 -16.21
CA SER A 368 14.59 13.06 -17.04
C SER A 368 13.66 14.16 -16.54
N THR A 369 13.13 14.96 -17.46
CA THR A 369 12.18 16.04 -17.14
C THR A 369 11.18 16.27 -18.24
N LYS A 370 10.01 16.84 -17.91
CA LYS A 370 8.94 17.14 -18.84
C LYS A 370 9.16 18.52 -19.54
N ILE A 371 9.00 18.57 -20.85
CA ILE A 371 8.91 19.81 -21.63
C ILE A 371 7.46 20.02 -22.07
N ILE A 372 6.92 21.22 -21.83
CA ILE A 372 5.62 21.63 -22.32
C ILE A 372 5.83 22.62 -23.48
N LYS A 373 5.56 22.19 -24.71
CA LYS A 373 5.59 23.03 -25.94
C LYS A 373 4.21 23.66 -26.15
N LYS A 374 4.16 25.00 -26.22
CA LYS A 374 2.96 25.77 -26.53
C LYS A 374 2.85 26.11 -28.01
#